data_44e5768e57ce3014bb3c88c40638da20
#
_entry.id   44e5768e57ce3014bb3c88c40638da20
#
_cell.length_a   1.000
_cell.length_b   1.000
_cell.length_c   1.000
_cell.angle_alpha   90.00
_cell.angle_beta   90.00
_cell.angle_gamma   90.00
#
_symmetry.space_group_name_H-M   'P 1'
#
loop_
_entity.id
_entity.type
_entity.pdbx_description
1 polymer ?
#
loop_
_entity_poly.entity_id
_entity_poly.type
_entity_poly.pdbx_seq_one_letter_code
_entity_poly.pdbx_strand_id
1 'polypeptide(L)'
;MYSNNLICDILEYINKNIYKEIDITSLSNIFYYDKTYIMKKFKKEIGVSIFDYINRMKIFNSLSLFQYDNYILNIALNNGFNSIEYYSEIFKKIVGVNPKKYRYFVNRSKYITDREIDIVIDNVNKLNRLDIFVKRYLERRRPTEKMVKVLGIKKIK
;
A
#
# COMPACT_ATOMS: atom_id res chain seq x y z
N MET A 1 -2.88 -2.88 26.90
CA MET A 1 -3.77 -2.74 25.73
C MET A 1 -3.87 -1.28 25.33
N TYR A 2 -3.88 -1.00 24.05
CA TYR A 2 -3.96 0.35 23.51
C TYR A 2 -5.39 0.69 23.12
N SER A 3 -5.67 1.99 22.89
CA SER A 3 -7.02 2.42 22.49
C SER A 3 -7.43 1.69 21.19
N ASN A 4 -8.69 1.29 21.15
CA ASN A 4 -9.22 0.62 19.99
C ASN A 4 -9.56 1.64 18.90
N ASN A 5 -9.10 1.37 17.67
CA ASN A 5 -9.36 2.23 16.52
C ASN A 5 -9.64 1.33 15.31
N LEU A 6 -10.85 1.45 14.76
CA LEU A 6 -11.28 0.62 13.63
C LEU A 6 -10.33 0.74 12.43
N ILE A 7 -9.89 1.95 12.10
CA ILE A 7 -9.01 2.16 10.95
C ILE A 7 -7.64 1.54 11.19
N CYS A 8 -7.12 1.57 12.41
CA CYS A 8 -5.90 0.84 12.75
C CYS A 8 -6.07 -0.67 12.55
N ASP A 9 -7.20 -1.22 12.99
CA ASP A 9 -7.50 -2.65 12.81
C ASP A 9 -7.56 -3.04 11.33
N ILE A 10 -8.23 -2.22 10.54
CA ILE A 10 -8.34 -2.43 9.09
C ILE A 10 -6.97 -2.34 8.42
N LEU A 11 -6.18 -1.33 8.75
CA LEU A 11 -4.83 -1.15 8.20
C LEU A 11 -3.93 -2.34 8.55
N GLU A 12 -3.96 -2.81 9.77
CA GLU A 12 -3.18 -3.98 10.19
C GLU A 12 -3.62 -5.23 9.44
N TYR A 13 -4.92 -5.42 9.26
CA TYR A 13 -5.45 -6.54 8.48
C TYR A 13 -4.99 -6.46 7.01
N ILE A 14 -5.11 -5.30 6.39
CA ILE A 14 -4.66 -5.08 5.00
C ILE A 14 -3.16 -5.38 4.88
N ASN A 15 -2.35 -4.83 5.78
CA ASN A 15 -0.90 -4.99 5.71
C ASN A 15 -0.47 -6.46 5.88
N LYS A 16 -1.15 -7.21 6.75
CA LYS A 16 -0.89 -8.64 6.92
C LYS A 16 -1.33 -9.49 5.73
N ASN A 17 -2.32 -9.03 4.98
CA ASN A 17 -2.93 -9.78 3.88
C ASN A 17 -2.68 -9.11 2.52
N ILE A 18 -1.68 -8.23 2.42
CA ILE A 18 -1.43 -7.42 1.22
C ILE A 18 -1.14 -8.26 -0.02
N TYR A 19 -0.63 -9.47 0.15
CA TYR A 19 -0.32 -10.39 -0.95
C TYR A 19 -1.51 -11.28 -1.36
N LYS A 20 -2.68 -11.03 -0.79
CA LYS A 20 -3.93 -11.74 -1.07
C LYS A 20 -4.95 -10.78 -1.67
N GLU A 21 -6.01 -11.35 -2.22
CA GLU A 21 -7.18 -10.56 -2.62
C GLU A 21 -7.93 -10.09 -1.37
N ILE A 22 -8.26 -8.81 -1.32
CA ILE A 22 -8.98 -8.20 -0.21
C ILE A 22 -10.21 -7.49 -0.78
N ASP A 23 -11.40 -7.83 -0.28
CA ASP A 23 -12.63 -7.18 -0.71
C ASP A 23 -13.39 -6.56 0.49
N ILE A 24 -14.30 -5.63 0.17
CA ILE A 24 -15.03 -4.89 1.20
C ILE A 24 -16.02 -5.78 1.95
N THR A 25 -16.56 -6.81 1.31
CA THR A 25 -17.49 -7.73 1.97
C THR A 25 -16.79 -8.48 3.10
N SER A 26 -15.57 -8.97 2.84
CA SER A 26 -14.76 -9.63 3.87
C SER A 26 -14.44 -8.69 5.01
N LEU A 27 -14.07 -7.45 4.73
CA LEU A 27 -13.79 -6.45 5.77
C LEU A 27 -15.02 -6.15 6.62
N SER A 28 -16.18 -6.00 5.99
CA SER A 28 -17.45 -5.79 6.69
C SER A 28 -17.77 -6.95 7.62
N ASN A 29 -17.57 -8.18 7.18
CA ASN A 29 -17.84 -9.37 7.96
C ASN A 29 -16.86 -9.53 9.13
N ILE A 30 -15.58 -9.21 8.91
CA ILE A 30 -14.54 -9.35 9.94
C ILE A 30 -14.72 -8.31 11.05
N PHE A 31 -15.00 -7.06 10.69
CA PHE A 31 -15.03 -5.96 11.64
C PHE A 31 -16.43 -5.58 12.11
N TYR A 32 -17.48 -6.21 11.59
CA TYR A 32 -18.88 -5.99 11.97
C TYR A 32 -19.36 -4.55 11.77
N TYR A 33 -18.92 -3.92 10.69
CA TYR A 33 -19.37 -2.59 10.28
C TYR A 33 -19.89 -2.62 8.86
N ASP A 34 -20.84 -1.72 8.56
CA ASP A 34 -21.36 -1.55 7.21
C ASP A 34 -20.28 -1.15 6.22
N LYS A 35 -20.34 -1.67 5.01
CA LYS A 35 -19.39 -1.40 3.92
C LYS A 35 -19.20 0.09 3.66
N THR A 36 -20.32 0.81 3.56
CA THR A 36 -20.31 2.25 3.29
C THR A 36 -19.62 3.01 4.43
N TYR A 37 -19.90 2.63 5.66
CA TYR A 37 -19.28 3.24 6.84
C TYR A 37 -17.74 3.04 6.82
N ILE A 38 -17.30 1.81 6.56
CA ILE A 38 -15.87 1.50 6.47
C ILE A 38 -15.20 2.35 5.38
N MET A 39 -15.79 2.38 4.17
CA MET A 39 -15.22 3.12 3.04
C MET A 39 -15.12 4.62 3.31
N LYS A 40 -16.17 5.21 3.86
CA LYS A 40 -16.19 6.65 4.17
C LYS A 40 -15.20 7.01 5.28
N LYS A 41 -15.19 6.23 6.34
CA LYS A 41 -14.30 6.47 7.48
C LYS A 41 -12.83 6.31 7.08
N PHE A 42 -12.51 5.26 6.32
CA PHE A 42 -11.15 5.03 5.83
C PHE A 42 -10.66 6.22 4.99
N LYS A 43 -11.45 6.65 4.01
CA LYS A 43 -11.07 7.77 3.15
C LYS A 43 -10.91 9.07 3.93
N LYS A 44 -11.78 9.32 4.92
CA LYS A 44 -11.68 10.50 5.78
C LYS A 44 -10.38 10.50 6.59
N GLU A 45 -10.01 9.36 7.17
CA GLU A 45 -8.85 9.25 8.05
C GLU A 45 -7.52 9.16 7.28
N ILE A 46 -7.50 8.43 6.16
CA ILE A 46 -6.27 8.11 5.42
C ILE A 46 -6.07 9.04 4.23
N GLY A 47 -7.14 9.61 3.69
CA GLY A 47 -7.08 10.56 2.58
C GLY A 47 -7.22 9.95 1.20
N VAL A 48 -7.15 8.63 1.08
CA VAL A 48 -7.41 7.87 -0.15
C VAL A 48 -8.42 6.78 0.12
N SER A 49 -9.12 6.31 -0.92
CA SER A 49 -10.06 5.21 -0.76
C SER A 49 -9.33 3.93 -0.34
N ILE A 50 -10.08 3.02 0.30
CA ILE A 50 -9.50 1.76 0.77
C ILE A 50 -8.93 0.92 -0.39
N PHE A 51 -9.62 0.89 -1.54
CA PHE A 51 -9.14 0.15 -2.71
C PHE A 51 -7.94 0.82 -3.37
N ASP A 52 -7.92 2.15 -3.42
CA ASP A 52 -6.75 2.89 -3.89
C ASP A 52 -5.55 2.63 -2.98
N TYR A 53 -5.75 2.64 -1.68
CA TYR A 53 -4.71 2.30 -0.71
C TYR A 53 -4.15 0.89 -0.94
N ILE A 54 -5.03 -0.11 -1.05
CA ILE A 54 -4.63 -1.51 -1.26
C ILE A 54 -3.81 -1.64 -2.55
N ASN A 55 -4.29 -1.08 -3.66
CA ASN A 55 -3.59 -1.14 -4.94
C ASN A 55 -2.24 -0.42 -4.88
N ARG A 56 -2.19 0.76 -4.26
CA ARG A 56 -0.95 1.52 -4.11
C ARG A 56 0.08 0.74 -3.30
N MET A 57 -0.32 0.10 -2.22
CA MET A 57 0.62 -0.67 -1.39
C MET A 57 1.05 -1.97 -2.07
N LYS A 58 0.17 -2.64 -2.80
CA LYS A 58 0.56 -3.80 -3.63
C LYS A 58 1.59 -3.41 -4.68
N ILE A 59 1.37 -2.32 -5.40
CA ILE A 59 2.33 -1.79 -6.38
C ILE A 59 3.63 -1.40 -5.70
N PHE A 60 3.57 -0.65 -4.62
CA PHE A 60 4.76 -0.20 -3.89
C PHE A 60 5.64 -1.38 -3.46
N ASN A 61 5.01 -2.41 -2.89
CA ASN A 61 5.73 -3.62 -2.47
C ASN A 61 6.32 -4.39 -3.65
N SER A 62 5.71 -4.31 -4.83
CA SER A 62 6.21 -4.99 -6.03
C SER A 62 7.47 -4.36 -6.61
N LEU A 63 7.73 -3.08 -6.35
CA LEU A 63 8.81 -2.35 -6.99
C LEU A 63 10.19 -2.94 -6.71
N SER A 64 10.43 -3.39 -5.48
CA SER A 64 11.71 -3.99 -5.09
C SER A 64 12.03 -5.30 -5.81
N LEU A 65 11.00 -6.01 -6.29
CA LEU A 65 11.17 -7.29 -6.96
C LEU A 65 11.74 -7.16 -8.38
N PHE A 66 11.68 -5.96 -8.97
CA PHE A 66 12.25 -5.73 -10.31
C PHE A 66 13.76 -5.91 -10.36
N GLN A 67 14.44 -5.89 -9.23
CA GLN A 67 15.87 -6.17 -9.14
C GLN A 67 16.19 -7.66 -9.14
N TYR A 68 15.23 -8.51 -8.72
CA TYR A 68 15.48 -9.92 -8.46
C TYR A 68 14.72 -10.87 -9.38
N ASP A 69 13.60 -10.45 -9.95
CA ASP A 69 12.76 -11.26 -10.80
C ASP A 69 12.67 -10.68 -12.21
N ASN A 70 12.91 -11.54 -13.22
CA ASN A 70 12.86 -11.12 -14.61
C ASN A 70 11.46 -11.21 -15.22
N TYR A 71 10.52 -11.88 -14.54
CA TYR A 71 9.18 -12.13 -15.08
C TYR A 71 8.15 -11.25 -14.41
N ILE A 72 7.54 -10.35 -15.18
CA ILE A 72 6.48 -9.47 -14.68
C ILE A 72 5.30 -10.27 -14.12
N LEU A 73 4.97 -11.41 -14.75
CA LEU A 73 3.90 -12.29 -14.26
C LEU A 73 4.16 -12.75 -12.83
N ASN A 74 5.38 -13.17 -12.51
CA ASN A 74 5.74 -13.60 -11.16
C ASN A 74 5.62 -12.45 -10.15
N ILE A 75 6.07 -11.27 -10.54
CA ILE A 75 5.96 -10.07 -9.71
C ILE A 75 4.49 -9.78 -9.42
N ALA A 76 3.64 -9.81 -10.44
CA ALA A 76 2.20 -9.56 -10.30
C ALA A 76 1.55 -10.57 -9.35
N LEU A 77 1.75 -11.86 -9.57
CA LEU A 77 1.13 -12.92 -8.77
C LEU A 77 1.61 -12.89 -7.31
N ASN A 78 2.89 -12.63 -7.09
CA ASN A 78 3.47 -12.55 -5.75
C ASN A 78 2.97 -11.34 -4.94
N ASN A 79 2.35 -10.37 -5.59
CA ASN A 79 1.85 -9.17 -4.93
C ASN A 79 0.31 -9.09 -4.92
N GLY A 80 -0.36 -10.23 -5.10
CA GLY A 80 -1.80 -10.33 -4.92
C GLY A 80 -2.61 -9.88 -6.13
N PHE A 81 -2.03 -9.90 -7.34
CA PHE A 81 -2.75 -9.66 -8.59
C PHE A 81 -3.06 -10.98 -9.28
N ASN A 82 -4.26 -11.11 -9.83
CA ASN A 82 -4.70 -12.35 -10.48
C ASN A 82 -4.28 -12.45 -11.94
N SER A 83 -3.87 -11.36 -12.55
CA SER A 83 -3.41 -11.35 -13.95
C SER A 83 -2.36 -10.29 -14.17
N ILE A 84 -1.49 -10.55 -15.18
CA ILE A 84 -0.47 -9.59 -15.60
C ILE A 84 -1.11 -8.35 -16.25
N GLU A 85 -2.23 -8.52 -16.95
CA GLU A 85 -2.94 -7.43 -17.62
C GLU A 85 -3.46 -6.42 -16.60
N TYR A 86 -4.14 -6.89 -15.57
CA TYR A 86 -4.65 -6.05 -14.49
C TYR A 86 -3.52 -5.38 -13.73
N TYR A 87 -2.48 -6.13 -13.40
CA TYR A 87 -1.28 -5.58 -12.74
C TYR A 87 -0.67 -4.45 -13.57
N SER A 88 -0.48 -4.66 -14.87
CA SER A 88 0.14 -3.68 -15.77
C SER A 88 -0.70 -2.41 -15.89
N GLU A 89 -2.02 -2.55 -15.92
CA GLU A 89 -2.95 -1.42 -15.97
C GLU A 89 -2.87 -0.58 -14.69
N ILE A 90 -2.97 -1.21 -13.53
CA ILE A 90 -2.88 -0.54 -12.24
C ILE A 90 -1.48 0.06 -12.02
N PHE A 91 -0.44 -0.68 -12.40
CA PHE A 91 0.95 -0.21 -12.33
C PHE A 91 1.14 1.09 -13.10
N LYS A 92 0.71 1.12 -14.37
CA LYS A 92 0.83 2.31 -15.21
C LYS A 92 0.04 3.49 -14.64
N LYS A 93 -1.13 3.24 -14.10
CA LYS A 93 -1.96 4.28 -13.47
C LYS A 93 -1.28 4.89 -12.25
N ILE A 94 -0.61 4.09 -11.44
CA ILE A 94 0.00 4.52 -10.18
C ILE A 94 1.43 5.05 -10.39
N VAL A 95 2.24 4.33 -11.15
CA VAL A 95 3.66 4.67 -11.36
C VAL A 95 3.86 5.66 -12.52
N GLY A 96 2.94 5.68 -13.48
CA GLY A 96 2.97 6.58 -14.62
C GLY A 96 3.60 5.99 -15.88
N VAL A 97 4.25 4.85 -15.78
CA VAL A 97 4.80 4.07 -16.89
C VAL A 97 4.44 2.61 -16.69
N ASN A 98 4.47 1.81 -17.78
CA ASN A 98 4.20 0.39 -17.67
C ASN A 98 5.37 -0.36 -16.98
N PRO A 99 5.17 -1.61 -16.55
CA PRO A 99 6.22 -2.37 -15.86
C PRO A 99 7.51 -2.54 -16.67
N LYS A 100 7.41 -2.69 -17.98
CA LYS A 100 8.59 -2.80 -18.85
C LYS A 100 9.44 -1.54 -18.81
N LYS A 101 8.80 -0.36 -18.88
CA LYS A 101 9.50 0.93 -18.76
C LYS A 101 10.11 1.11 -17.39
N TYR A 102 9.41 0.69 -16.34
CA TYR A 102 9.95 0.73 -14.98
C TYR A 102 11.20 -0.14 -14.86
N ARG A 103 11.24 -1.29 -15.51
CA ARG A 103 12.46 -2.12 -15.57
C ARG A 103 13.61 -1.38 -16.25
N TYR A 104 13.33 -0.65 -17.31
CA TYR A 104 14.33 0.22 -17.94
C TYR A 104 14.86 1.28 -16.98
N PHE A 105 13.97 1.86 -16.17
CA PHE A 105 14.34 2.80 -15.10
C PHE A 105 15.28 2.14 -14.08
N VAL A 106 14.93 0.96 -13.58
CA VAL A 106 15.73 0.24 -12.58
C VAL A 106 17.10 -0.13 -13.15
N ASN A 107 17.17 -0.53 -14.40
CA ASN A 107 18.41 -0.97 -15.06
C ASN A 107 19.22 0.20 -15.65
N ARG A 108 18.78 1.43 -15.45
CA ARG A 108 19.41 2.64 -16.00
C ARG A 108 19.59 2.56 -17.53
N SER A 109 18.58 2.03 -18.20
CA SER A 109 18.57 1.82 -19.65
C SER A 109 18.34 3.14 -20.40
N LYS A 110 18.88 3.23 -21.64
CA LYS A 110 18.61 4.34 -22.55
C LYS A 110 17.19 4.33 -23.14
N TYR A 111 16.42 3.27 -22.91
CA TYR A 111 15.07 3.12 -23.47
C TYR A 111 13.96 3.76 -22.63
N ILE A 112 14.33 4.60 -21.69
CA ILE A 112 13.39 5.44 -20.94
C ILE A 112 13.83 6.90 -21.07
N THR A 113 12.87 7.80 -21.29
CA THR A 113 13.16 9.23 -21.45
C THR A 113 13.33 9.92 -20.09
N ASP A 114 14.00 11.10 -20.09
CA ASP A 114 14.15 11.90 -18.88
C ASP A 114 12.80 12.30 -18.29
N ARG A 115 11.81 12.61 -19.14
CA ARG A 115 10.45 12.92 -18.70
C ARG A 115 9.79 11.73 -18.01
N GLU A 116 9.95 10.55 -18.57
CA GLU A 116 9.42 9.31 -17.95
C GLU A 116 10.11 9.03 -16.60
N ILE A 117 11.41 9.25 -16.52
CA ILE A 117 12.15 9.13 -15.25
C ILE A 117 11.59 10.08 -14.19
N ASP A 118 11.34 11.34 -14.54
CA ASP A 118 10.78 12.32 -13.63
C ASP A 118 9.38 11.91 -13.14
N ILE A 119 8.56 11.39 -14.03
CA ILE A 119 7.22 10.88 -13.71
C ILE A 119 7.33 9.71 -12.69
N VAL A 120 8.22 8.76 -12.94
CA VAL A 120 8.44 7.62 -12.05
C VAL A 120 8.88 8.09 -10.66
N ILE A 121 9.89 8.94 -10.60
CA ILE A 121 10.41 9.46 -9.32
C ILE A 121 9.32 10.17 -8.54
N ASP A 122 8.55 11.04 -9.17
CA ASP A 122 7.47 11.78 -8.52
C ASP A 122 6.41 10.84 -7.95
N ASN A 123 5.98 9.85 -8.74
CA ASN A 123 4.95 8.90 -8.32
C ASN A 123 5.44 7.92 -7.24
N VAL A 124 6.67 7.44 -7.34
CA VAL A 124 7.26 6.58 -6.30
C VAL A 124 7.42 7.35 -5.00
N ASN A 125 7.78 8.63 -5.06
CA ASN A 125 7.83 9.48 -3.88
C ASN A 125 6.45 9.65 -3.23
N LYS A 126 5.38 9.77 -4.03
CA LYS A 126 4.01 9.81 -3.51
C LYS A 126 3.64 8.53 -2.78
N LEU A 127 4.00 7.37 -3.34
CA LEU A 127 3.77 6.08 -2.68
C LEU A 127 4.53 6.00 -1.34
N ASN A 128 5.77 6.42 -1.32
CA ASN A 128 6.59 6.42 -0.12
C ASN A 128 6.01 7.35 0.96
N ARG A 129 5.51 8.52 0.57
CA ARG A 129 4.85 9.44 1.51
C ARG A 129 3.59 8.84 2.12
N LEU A 130 2.80 8.12 1.33
CA LEU A 130 1.61 7.43 1.83
C LEU A 130 2.01 6.33 2.83
N ASP A 131 3.02 5.54 2.52
CA ASP A 131 3.53 4.51 3.41
C ASP A 131 3.99 5.10 4.75
N ILE A 132 4.76 6.17 4.70
CA ILE A 132 5.22 6.88 5.91
C ILE A 132 4.04 7.44 6.70
N PHE A 133 3.07 8.04 6.02
CA PHE A 133 1.87 8.58 6.66
C PHE A 133 1.12 7.51 7.43
N VAL A 134 0.91 6.33 6.83
CA VAL A 134 0.20 5.22 7.45
C VAL A 134 0.97 4.69 8.65
N LYS A 135 2.29 4.54 8.55
CA LYS A 135 3.13 4.12 9.68
C LYS A 135 3.02 5.09 10.85
N ARG A 136 3.08 6.39 10.59
CA ARG A 136 2.90 7.42 11.63
C ARG A 136 1.50 7.42 12.21
N TYR A 137 0.48 7.20 11.37
CA TYR A 137 -0.91 7.08 11.82
C TYR A 137 -1.06 5.94 12.83
N LEU A 138 -0.50 4.76 12.50
CA LEU A 138 -0.54 3.60 13.38
C LEU A 138 0.23 3.85 14.68
N GLU A 139 1.41 4.44 14.60
CA GLU A 139 2.23 4.74 15.78
C GLU A 139 1.54 5.70 16.75
N ARG A 140 0.87 6.73 16.24
CA ARG A 140 0.18 7.70 17.07
C ARG A 140 -1.03 7.11 17.79
N ARG A 141 -1.72 6.15 17.15
CA ARG A 141 -2.95 5.55 17.66
C ARG A 141 -2.73 4.22 18.35
N ARG A 142 -1.64 3.54 18.00
CA ARG A 142 -1.20 2.29 18.61
C ARG A 142 0.31 2.27 18.76
N PRO A 143 0.85 3.07 19.69
CA PRO A 143 2.31 3.08 19.91
C PRO A 143 2.80 1.71 20.33
N THR A 144 4.02 1.36 19.90
CA THR A 144 4.68 0.12 20.30
C THR A 144 5.00 0.14 21.81
N GLU A 145 5.26 -1.04 22.38
CA GLU A 145 5.71 -1.14 23.78
C GLU A 145 6.92 -0.25 24.05
N LYS A 146 7.88 -0.23 23.13
CA LYS A 146 9.07 0.61 23.24
C LYS A 146 8.72 2.10 23.28
N MET A 147 7.81 2.53 22.42
CA MET A 147 7.34 3.91 22.36
C MET A 147 6.55 4.29 23.62
N VAL A 148 5.70 3.38 24.09
CA VAL A 148 4.96 3.58 25.33
C VAL A 148 5.91 3.82 26.50
N LYS A 149 6.95 3.02 26.61
CA LYS A 149 7.97 3.14 27.67
C LYS A 149 8.73 4.48 27.59
N VAL A 150 9.13 4.87 26.37
CA VAL A 150 9.88 6.11 26.13
C VAL A 150 8.99 7.36 26.35
N LEU A 151 7.76 7.34 25.83
CA LEU A 151 6.86 8.49 25.86
C LEU A 151 5.99 8.58 27.11
N GLY A 152 6.01 7.55 27.96
CA GLY A 152 5.19 7.51 29.18
C GLY A 152 3.70 7.35 28.91
N ILE A 153 3.31 6.85 27.76
CA ILE A 153 1.92 6.64 27.38
C ILE A 153 1.34 5.44 28.15
N LYS A 154 0.18 5.61 28.78
CA LYS A 154 -0.49 4.54 29.53
C LYS A 154 -1.26 3.62 28.59
N LYS A 155 -1.21 2.31 28.88
CA LYS A 155 -2.04 1.32 28.18
C LYS A 155 -3.51 1.48 28.57
N ILE A 156 -4.40 1.23 27.62
CA ILE A 156 -5.84 1.20 27.82
C ILE A 156 -6.27 -0.27 27.88
N LYS A 157 -6.91 -0.64 28.94
CA LYS A 157 -7.43 -1.99 29.11
C LYS A 157 -8.78 -2.17 28.40
#